data_52223900ac8b195dc568ed00b333744a
#
_entry.id   52223900ac8b195dc568ed00b333744a
#
_cell.length_a   1.000
_cell.length_b   1.000
_cell.length_c   1.000
_cell.angle_alpha   90.00
_cell.angle_beta   90.00
_cell.angle_gamma   90.00
#
_symmetry.space_group_name_H-M   'P 1'
#
loop_
_entity.id
_entity.type
_entity.pdbx_description
1 polymer ?
#
loop_
_entity_poly.entity_id
_entity_poly.type
_entity_poly.pdbx_seq_one_letter_code
_entity_poly.pdbx_strand_id
1 'polypeptide(L)'
;LPRLAEHYAIEMRVHLTKAIVDGYQPAPDMLVEYAIADCRRLALEFGIPFLDKADLPPTEFRAGLSDAVAASAGSDAFSGELFEALEIYWRGDTLAAAQISKSAPRRGAANALIEVSQDLQSRLGHYNSAMLHYAGEWYWGVDRLHYLTDRLDALGISKSRSPDLHLQSIRQSTRISLPVRPPTAAKSLPSIEYFHSFRSPYSYLALHSTFEIADAYGIDVRIRPVLPMVMRGMAVPGPKLLYIVKDANREARRRGIPFGKIADPVGRGAERCLAVFLYAESEKRGREFVLHAGRAIWSEAVDVSSDKGMRQVTHRCGLFWPDVKKAMQGDDWRATIEGNRESMMRDGSWGVPTVRLGDLVLWGQDRDWMLARHIEELCDTGDGILV
;
A
#
# COMPACT_ATOMS: atom_id res chain seq x y z
N LEU A 1 1.35 19.20 -4.44
CA LEU A 1 1.04 19.86 -3.16
C LEU A 1 0.79 21.36 -3.30
N PRO A 2 1.59 22.18 -4.04
CA PRO A 2 1.30 23.61 -4.21
C PRO A 2 -0.14 23.88 -4.67
N ARG A 3 -0.64 23.10 -5.60
CA ARG A 3 -2.03 23.20 -6.09
C ARG A 3 -3.10 23.08 -5.00
N LEU A 4 -2.84 22.37 -3.90
CA LEU A 4 -3.78 22.34 -2.78
C LEU A 4 -3.93 23.74 -2.15
N ALA A 5 -2.83 24.43 -1.91
CA ALA A 5 -2.86 25.77 -1.34
C ALA A 5 -3.38 26.83 -2.35
N GLU A 6 -3.22 26.58 -3.65
CA GLU A 6 -3.82 27.41 -4.71
C GLU A 6 -5.35 27.24 -4.75
N HIS A 7 -5.82 26.00 -4.64
CA HIS A 7 -7.24 25.66 -4.78
C HIS A 7 -8.05 25.88 -3.50
N TYR A 8 -7.47 25.58 -2.33
CA TYR A 8 -8.14 25.69 -1.03
C TYR A 8 -7.61 26.86 -0.19
N ALA A 9 -8.48 27.48 0.62
CA ALA A 9 -8.12 28.51 1.59
C ALA A 9 -7.46 27.87 2.83
N ILE A 10 -6.27 27.30 2.65
CA ILE A 10 -5.45 26.65 3.69
C ILE A 10 -4.07 27.29 3.76
N GLU A 11 -3.48 27.26 4.95
CA GLU A 11 -2.05 27.49 5.17
C GLU A 11 -1.34 26.14 5.09
N MET A 12 -0.37 25.98 4.21
CA MET A 12 0.42 24.78 4.07
C MET A 12 1.81 24.98 4.65
N ARG A 13 2.15 24.17 5.64
CA ARG A 13 3.50 24.12 6.25
C ARG A 13 4.19 22.84 5.80
N VAL A 14 5.34 23.00 5.18
CA VAL A 14 6.15 21.88 4.67
C VAL A 14 7.30 21.58 5.62
N HIS A 15 7.58 20.33 5.82
CA HIS A 15 8.59 19.85 6.75
C HIS A 15 9.51 18.84 6.07
N LEU A 16 10.82 18.97 6.29
CA LEU A 16 11.79 17.95 5.90
C LEU A 16 11.77 16.83 6.93
N THR A 17 11.66 15.59 6.47
CA THR A 17 11.70 14.38 7.33
C THR A 17 12.67 13.35 6.75
N LYS A 18 13.07 12.36 7.54
CA LYS A 18 13.77 11.20 7.01
C LYS A 18 12.86 10.46 6.02
N ALA A 19 13.44 9.94 4.94
CA ALA A 19 12.70 9.09 4.00
C ALA A 19 12.26 7.77 4.67
N ILE A 20 13.14 7.19 5.49
CA ILE A 20 12.92 5.96 6.24
C ILE A 20 13.29 6.21 7.70
N VAL A 21 12.42 5.83 8.62
CA VAL A 21 12.65 5.89 10.06
C VAL A 21 13.03 4.51 10.56
N ASP A 22 14.12 4.43 11.31
CA ASP A 22 14.64 3.18 11.85
C ASP A 22 13.58 2.42 12.68
N GLY A 23 13.55 1.11 12.53
CA GLY A 23 12.60 0.23 13.21
C GLY A 23 11.18 0.17 12.61
N TYR A 24 10.85 1.04 11.66
CA TYR A 24 9.53 1.03 11.00
C TYR A 24 9.50 0.27 9.67
N GLN A 25 10.65 0.10 9.03
CA GLN A 25 10.79 -0.58 7.73
C GLN A 25 11.73 -1.79 7.87
N PRO A 26 11.17 -3.01 7.79
CA PRO A 26 11.96 -4.23 8.00
C PRO A 26 12.85 -4.62 6.81
N ALA A 27 12.57 -4.11 5.63
CA ALA A 27 13.32 -4.37 4.40
C ALA A 27 13.50 -3.04 3.61
N PRO A 28 14.39 -2.13 4.09
CA PRO A 28 14.52 -0.79 3.54
C PRO A 28 14.98 -0.78 2.08
N ASP A 29 15.90 -1.66 1.67
CA ASP A 29 16.41 -1.70 0.31
C ASP A 29 15.32 -2.15 -0.68
N MET A 30 14.60 -3.24 -0.36
CA MET A 30 13.46 -3.69 -1.16
C MET A 30 12.36 -2.62 -1.24
N LEU A 31 12.14 -1.87 -0.15
CA LEU A 31 11.19 -0.77 -0.15
C LEU A 31 11.58 0.31 -1.16
N VAL A 32 12.86 0.69 -1.20
CA VAL A 32 13.34 1.72 -2.14
C VAL A 32 13.18 1.26 -3.58
N GLU A 33 13.60 0.03 -3.90
CA GLU A 33 13.46 -0.55 -5.24
C GLU A 33 11.99 -0.62 -5.68
N TYR A 34 11.13 -1.15 -4.83
CA TYR A 34 9.68 -1.20 -5.10
C TYR A 34 9.09 0.21 -5.26
N ALA A 35 9.42 1.13 -4.36
CA ALA A 35 8.88 2.49 -4.39
C ALA A 35 9.26 3.24 -5.67
N ILE A 36 10.49 3.05 -6.18
CA ILE A 36 10.92 3.63 -7.46
C ILE A 36 10.09 3.07 -8.61
N ALA A 37 9.92 1.75 -8.67
CA ALA A 37 9.12 1.10 -9.70
C ALA A 37 7.64 1.53 -9.66
N ASP A 38 7.06 1.61 -8.46
CA ASP A 38 5.68 2.03 -8.25
C ASP A 38 5.48 3.52 -8.61
N CYS A 39 6.40 4.39 -8.17
CA CYS A 39 6.36 5.81 -8.51
C CYS A 39 6.51 6.06 -10.02
N ARG A 40 7.30 5.27 -10.75
CA ARG A 40 7.38 5.36 -12.22
C ARG A 40 6.02 5.09 -12.88
N ARG A 41 5.33 4.03 -12.42
CA ARG A 41 3.99 3.69 -12.92
C ARG A 41 2.97 4.81 -12.62
N LEU A 42 2.97 5.30 -11.36
CA LEU A 42 2.10 6.40 -10.94
C LEU A 42 2.39 7.69 -11.71
N ALA A 43 3.66 8.02 -11.91
CA ALA A 43 4.08 9.22 -12.61
C ALA A 43 3.64 9.20 -14.07
N LEU A 44 3.79 8.06 -14.74
CA LEU A 44 3.31 7.86 -16.12
C LEU A 44 1.79 8.05 -16.19
N GLU A 45 1.06 7.43 -15.28
CA GLU A 45 -0.40 7.50 -15.22
C GLU A 45 -0.92 8.93 -14.97
N PHE A 46 -0.27 9.65 -14.07
CA PHE A 46 -0.71 10.98 -13.68
C PHE A 46 -0.03 12.12 -14.45
N GLY A 47 0.80 11.81 -15.45
CA GLY A 47 1.55 12.81 -16.23
C GLY A 47 2.50 13.64 -15.36
N ILE A 48 3.10 13.02 -14.33
CA ILE A 48 4.04 13.67 -13.40
C ILE A 48 5.47 13.37 -13.85
N PRO A 49 6.35 14.38 -13.98
CA PRO A 49 7.75 14.14 -14.27
C PRO A 49 8.42 13.30 -13.17
N PHE A 50 9.05 12.19 -13.56
CA PHE A 50 9.75 11.30 -12.62
C PHE A 50 10.78 10.45 -13.36
N LEU A 51 12.04 10.54 -12.96
CA LEU A 51 13.15 9.77 -13.51
C LEU A 51 13.20 9.79 -15.06
N ASP A 52 13.23 10.98 -15.63
CA ASP A 52 13.41 11.18 -17.08
C ASP A 52 14.74 10.56 -17.56
N LYS A 53 15.73 10.41 -16.64
CA LYS A 53 16.98 9.69 -16.83
C LYS A 53 16.96 8.33 -16.14
N ALA A 54 17.85 7.44 -16.62
CA ALA A 54 17.89 6.05 -16.14
C ALA A 54 18.19 5.94 -14.63
N ASP A 55 19.04 6.83 -14.09
CA ASP A 55 19.54 6.74 -12.73
C ASP A 55 19.22 7.98 -11.90
N LEU A 56 18.99 7.77 -10.61
CA LEU A 56 18.94 8.85 -9.62
C LEU A 56 20.32 9.51 -9.47
N PRO A 57 20.36 10.83 -9.16
CA PRO A 57 21.60 11.46 -8.74
C PRO A 57 22.22 10.75 -7.54
N PRO A 58 23.56 10.75 -7.41
CA PRO A 58 24.25 10.18 -6.26
C PRO A 58 23.70 10.68 -4.92
N THR A 59 23.74 9.82 -3.91
CA THR A 59 23.14 10.08 -2.57
C THR A 59 23.71 11.34 -1.90
N GLU A 60 24.99 11.67 -2.16
CA GLU A 60 25.62 12.90 -1.68
C GLU A 60 24.94 14.16 -2.20
N PHE A 61 24.39 14.15 -3.42
CA PHE A 61 23.65 15.29 -3.94
C PHE A 61 22.30 15.45 -3.25
N ARG A 62 21.65 14.37 -2.84
CA ARG A 62 20.43 14.43 -2.02
C ARG A 62 20.68 15.16 -0.69
N ALA A 63 21.78 14.82 -0.02
CA ALA A 63 22.17 15.51 1.21
C ALA A 63 22.45 17.00 0.97
N GLY A 64 23.20 17.31 -0.08
CA GLY A 64 23.51 18.69 -0.46
C GLY A 64 22.27 19.52 -0.89
N LEU A 65 21.33 18.90 -1.60
CA LEU A 65 20.04 19.54 -1.93
C LEU A 65 19.24 19.85 -0.65
N SER A 66 19.19 18.90 0.30
CA SER A 66 18.52 19.12 1.58
C SER A 66 19.18 20.25 2.39
N ASP A 67 20.52 20.33 2.40
CA ASP A 67 21.27 21.40 3.07
C ASP A 67 21.04 22.77 2.42
N ALA A 68 20.95 22.81 1.08
CA ALA A 68 20.67 24.04 0.35
C ALA A 68 19.26 24.55 0.67
N VAL A 69 18.26 23.69 0.62
CA VAL A 69 16.87 24.03 0.95
C VAL A 69 16.71 24.43 2.41
N ALA A 70 17.47 23.81 3.33
CA ALA A 70 17.42 24.16 4.75
C ALA A 70 17.87 25.60 5.03
N ALA A 71 18.60 26.24 4.13
CA ALA A 71 19.02 27.65 4.25
C ALA A 71 17.84 28.62 4.19
N SER A 72 16.77 28.29 3.48
CA SER A 72 15.55 29.09 3.38
C SER A 72 14.47 28.73 4.42
N ALA A 73 14.79 27.82 5.35
CA ALA A 73 13.85 27.40 6.39
C ALA A 73 13.27 28.61 7.16
N GLY A 74 11.94 28.65 7.26
CA GLY A 74 11.22 29.76 7.92
C GLY A 74 10.93 30.95 7.03
N SER A 75 11.36 30.94 5.77
CA SER A 75 10.97 31.93 4.75
C SER A 75 9.84 31.44 3.87
N ASP A 76 9.18 32.35 3.15
CA ASP A 76 8.14 32.03 2.18
C ASP A 76 8.68 31.24 0.96
N ALA A 77 9.98 31.32 0.71
CA ALA A 77 10.64 30.61 -0.40
C ALA A 77 10.83 29.11 -0.12
N PHE A 78 10.85 28.69 1.14
CA PHE A 78 11.20 27.32 1.55
C PHE A 78 10.44 26.23 0.80
N SER A 79 9.12 26.37 0.71
CA SER A 79 8.28 25.37 0.05
C SER A 79 8.58 25.26 -1.45
N GLY A 80 8.79 26.41 -2.12
CA GLY A 80 9.12 26.45 -3.54
C GLY A 80 10.49 25.79 -3.83
N GLU A 81 11.51 26.17 -3.08
CA GLU A 81 12.86 25.61 -3.21
C GLU A 81 12.90 24.11 -2.93
N LEU A 82 12.12 23.64 -1.93
CA LEU A 82 12.02 22.21 -1.64
C LEU A 82 11.40 21.44 -2.81
N PHE A 83 10.31 21.96 -3.41
CA PHE A 83 9.68 21.28 -4.53
C PHE A 83 10.57 21.29 -5.78
N GLU A 84 11.28 22.38 -6.04
CA GLU A 84 12.26 22.46 -7.13
C GLU A 84 13.40 21.43 -6.92
N ALA A 85 13.97 21.36 -5.71
CA ALA A 85 15.01 20.41 -5.39
C ALA A 85 14.55 18.95 -5.53
N LEU A 86 13.31 18.64 -5.11
CA LEU A 86 12.72 17.31 -5.30
C LEU A 86 12.51 16.99 -6.78
N GLU A 87 12.02 17.94 -7.56
CA GLU A 87 11.82 17.77 -9.00
C GLU A 87 13.13 17.49 -9.73
N ILE A 88 14.17 18.28 -9.46
CA ILE A 88 15.52 18.08 -10.00
C ILE A 88 16.06 16.69 -9.65
N TYR A 89 15.93 16.29 -8.40
CA TYR A 89 16.39 14.98 -7.94
C TYR A 89 15.67 13.82 -8.63
N TRP A 90 14.32 13.87 -8.64
CA TRP A 90 13.51 12.78 -9.19
C TRP A 90 13.45 12.74 -10.72
N ARG A 91 13.84 13.84 -11.41
CA ARG A 91 14.11 13.82 -12.86
C ARG A 91 15.49 13.25 -13.21
N GLY A 92 16.33 12.95 -12.23
CA GLY A 92 17.69 12.50 -12.46
C GLY A 92 18.62 13.57 -13.02
N ASP A 93 18.33 14.88 -12.79
CA ASP A 93 19.18 15.98 -13.27
C ASP A 93 20.41 16.15 -12.38
N THR A 94 21.41 15.28 -12.64
CA THR A 94 22.67 15.24 -11.89
C THR A 94 23.45 16.57 -11.95
N LEU A 95 23.36 17.30 -13.07
CA LEU A 95 24.09 18.56 -13.21
C LEU A 95 23.47 19.65 -12.34
N ALA A 96 22.14 19.83 -12.39
CA ALA A 96 21.43 20.78 -11.55
C ALA A 96 21.55 20.41 -10.08
N ALA A 97 21.41 19.12 -9.74
CA ALA A 97 21.58 18.61 -8.37
C ALA A 97 22.99 18.92 -7.83
N ALA A 98 24.04 18.71 -8.64
CA ALA A 98 25.42 19.03 -8.26
C ALA A 98 25.65 20.54 -8.05
N GLN A 99 25.01 21.36 -8.88
CA GLN A 99 25.12 22.83 -8.79
C GLN A 99 24.50 23.34 -7.48
N ILE A 100 23.25 22.96 -7.20
CA ILE A 100 22.55 23.34 -5.98
C ILE A 100 23.24 22.80 -4.74
N SER A 101 23.69 21.54 -4.77
CA SER A 101 24.44 20.93 -3.68
C SER A 101 25.74 21.69 -3.33
N LYS A 102 26.41 22.24 -4.33
CA LYS A 102 27.61 23.08 -4.13
C LYS A 102 27.32 24.44 -3.53
N SER A 103 26.11 24.98 -3.75
CA SER A 103 25.68 26.27 -3.20
C SER A 103 25.21 26.19 -1.76
N ALA A 104 25.09 24.99 -1.18
CA ALA A 104 24.66 24.79 0.20
C ALA A 104 25.59 25.52 1.18
N PRO A 105 25.07 26.43 2.00
CA PRO A 105 25.91 27.32 2.83
C PRO A 105 26.62 26.57 3.98
N ARG A 106 26.07 25.44 4.40
CA ARG A 106 26.62 24.63 5.48
C ARG A 106 26.25 23.15 5.30
N ARG A 107 27.28 22.29 5.31
CA ARG A 107 27.07 20.85 5.30
C ARG A 107 26.38 20.39 6.60
N GLY A 108 25.33 19.58 6.48
CA GLY A 108 24.53 19.07 7.59
C GLY A 108 23.53 20.08 8.13
N ALA A 109 23.26 21.20 7.45
CA ALA A 109 22.27 22.20 7.86
C ALA A 109 20.85 21.60 7.97
N ALA A 110 20.50 20.65 7.10
CA ALA A 110 19.21 20.01 7.13
C ALA A 110 18.98 19.11 8.35
N ASN A 111 20.04 18.59 8.98
CA ASN A 111 19.89 17.61 10.06
C ASN A 111 19.08 18.14 11.26
N ALA A 112 19.37 19.36 11.72
CA ALA A 112 18.63 19.96 12.82
C ALA A 112 17.14 20.21 12.45
N LEU A 113 16.88 20.61 11.22
CA LEU A 113 15.52 20.82 10.73
C LEU A 113 14.75 19.48 10.64
N ILE A 114 15.41 18.44 10.16
CA ILE A 114 14.87 17.09 10.09
C ILE A 114 14.54 16.55 11.49
N GLU A 115 15.42 16.74 12.49
CA GLU A 115 15.19 16.32 13.87
C GLU A 115 13.94 16.99 14.46
N VAL A 116 13.83 18.31 14.34
CA VAL A 116 12.65 19.06 14.81
C VAL A 116 11.37 18.58 14.13
N SER A 117 11.44 18.35 12.82
CA SER A 117 10.29 17.88 12.03
C SER A 117 9.88 16.45 12.39
N GLN A 118 10.85 15.58 12.67
CA GLN A 118 10.61 14.22 13.13
C GLN A 118 9.99 14.16 14.51
N ASP A 119 10.44 15.01 15.42
CA ASP A 119 9.84 15.16 16.75
C ASP A 119 8.38 15.60 16.65
N LEU A 120 8.09 16.57 15.79
CA LEU A 120 6.72 17.02 15.55
C LEU A 120 5.87 15.87 14.96
N GLN A 121 6.37 15.18 13.94
CA GLN A 121 5.68 14.05 13.31
C GLN A 121 5.41 12.93 14.32
N SER A 122 6.38 12.58 15.14
CA SER A 122 6.25 11.56 16.19
C SER A 122 5.19 11.94 17.23
N ARG A 123 5.20 13.19 17.70
CA ARG A 123 4.17 13.71 18.64
C ARG A 123 2.78 13.69 18.03
N LEU A 124 2.67 13.92 16.73
CA LEU A 124 1.40 13.80 15.97
C LEU A 124 1.03 12.36 15.64
N GLY A 125 1.87 11.38 16.05
CA GLY A 125 1.56 9.95 15.94
C GLY A 125 1.87 9.32 14.58
N HIS A 126 2.83 9.86 13.82
CA HIS A 126 3.24 9.27 12.53
C HIS A 126 4.76 9.12 12.39
N TYR A 127 5.18 8.38 11.33
CA TYR A 127 6.56 7.92 11.14
C TYR A 127 7.03 7.92 9.67
N ASN A 128 6.16 8.05 8.68
CA ASN A 128 6.53 8.02 7.26
C ASN A 128 6.71 9.41 6.67
N SER A 129 7.56 9.50 5.64
CA SER A 129 7.61 10.65 4.73
C SER A 129 6.40 10.67 3.77
N ALA A 130 6.30 11.72 2.97
CA ALA A 130 5.23 11.94 1.99
C ALA A 130 3.82 11.90 2.61
N MET A 131 3.67 12.44 3.83
CA MET A 131 2.44 12.49 4.59
C MET A 131 1.85 13.88 4.64
N LEU A 132 0.54 13.96 4.57
CA LEU A 132 -0.24 15.16 4.84
C LEU A 132 -0.96 15.00 6.18
N HIS A 133 -0.88 16.01 7.03
CA HIS A 133 -1.61 16.06 8.29
C HIS A 133 -2.59 17.23 8.29
N TYR A 134 -3.85 16.96 8.59
CA TYR A 134 -4.87 18.00 8.72
C TYR A 134 -5.86 17.65 9.84
N ALA A 135 -5.99 18.55 10.82
CA ALA A 135 -6.94 18.46 11.92
C ALA A 135 -7.01 17.08 12.58
N GLY A 136 -5.84 16.54 12.97
CA GLY A 136 -5.69 15.28 13.71
C GLY A 136 -5.70 14.02 12.87
N GLU A 137 -5.79 14.13 11.54
CA GLU A 137 -5.74 12.99 10.63
C GLU A 137 -4.54 13.04 9.69
N TRP A 138 -4.03 11.86 9.36
CA TRP A 138 -2.95 11.65 8.42
C TRP A 138 -3.43 11.07 7.09
N TYR A 139 -2.84 11.54 5.99
CA TYR A 139 -3.13 11.11 4.63
C TYR A 139 -1.83 10.76 3.94
N TRP A 140 -1.67 9.52 3.51
CA TRP A 140 -0.42 9.03 2.95
C TRP A 140 -0.39 9.14 1.43
N GLY A 141 0.50 9.98 0.94
CA GLY A 141 0.81 10.10 -0.48
C GLY A 141 -0.40 10.48 -1.35
N VAL A 142 -0.29 10.16 -2.61
CA VAL A 142 -1.35 10.38 -3.61
C VAL A 142 -2.58 9.49 -3.33
N ASP A 143 -2.36 8.32 -2.76
CA ASP A 143 -3.40 7.32 -2.52
C ASP A 143 -4.47 7.75 -1.49
N ARG A 144 -4.13 8.71 -0.63
CA ARG A 144 -5.06 9.26 0.39
C ARG A 144 -5.40 10.73 0.16
N LEU A 145 -4.88 11.33 -0.92
CA LEU A 145 -5.10 12.73 -1.22
C LEU A 145 -6.60 13.05 -1.38
N HIS A 146 -7.34 12.16 -2.01
CA HIS A 146 -8.77 12.34 -2.23
C HIS A 146 -9.59 12.45 -0.93
N TYR A 147 -9.20 11.81 0.17
CA TYR A 147 -9.87 11.99 1.46
C TYR A 147 -9.65 13.38 2.05
N LEU A 148 -8.44 13.93 1.87
CA LEU A 148 -8.15 15.28 2.28
C LEU A 148 -8.97 16.28 1.46
N THR A 149 -8.99 16.14 0.14
CA THR A 149 -9.77 17.03 -0.73
C THR A 149 -11.27 16.93 -0.47
N ASP A 150 -11.82 15.72 -0.26
CA ASP A 150 -13.23 15.54 0.12
C ASP A 150 -13.57 16.27 1.42
N ARG A 151 -12.66 16.24 2.39
CA ARG A 151 -12.83 16.94 3.67
C ARG A 151 -12.79 18.45 3.50
N LEU A 152 -11.85 18.96 2.70
CA LEU A 152 -11.73 20.41 2.43
C LEU A 152 -12.95 20.92 1.65
N ASP A 153 -13.43 20.14 0.67
CA ASP A 153 -14.65 20.44 -0.07
C ASP A 153 -15.88 20.48 0.85
N ALA A 154 -16.01 19.51 1.76
CA ALA A 154 -17.10 19.48 2.74
C ALA A 154 -17.09 20.67 3.72
N LEU A 155 -15.91 21.25 3.98
CA LEU A 155 -15.75 22.47 4.76
C LEU A 155 -16.09 23.76 3.98
N GLY A 156 -16.29 23.66 2.68
CA GLY A 156 -16.62 24.82 1.82
C GLY A 156 -15.50 25.82 1.67
N ILE A 157 -14.24 25.41 1.85
CA ILE A 157 -13.07 26.30 1.83
C ILE A 157 -12.34 26.32 0.47
N SER A 158 -12.97 25.84 -0.59
CA SER A 158 -12.45 26.01 -1.96
C SER A 158 -12.48 27.47 -2.37
N LYS A 159 -11.38 27.97 -2.93
CA LYS A 159 -11.26 29.33 -3.49
C LYS A 159 -11.96 29.47 -4.83
N SER A 160 -12.19 28.36 -5.53
CA SER A 160 -12.83 28.30 -6.84
C SER A 160 -14.04 27.38 -6.78
N ARG A 161 -15.09 27.75 -7.53
CA ARG A 161 -16.25 26.86 -7.75
C ARG A 161 -15.95 25.76 -8.77
N SER A 162 -14.94 25.94 -9.58
CA SER A 162 -14.52 24.92 -10.54
C SER A 162 -13.59 23.93 -9.85
N PRO A 163 -13.83 22.63 -10.02
CA PRO A 163 -12.96 21.58 -9.44
C PRO A 163 -11.56 21.67 -10.05
N ASP A 164 -10.54 21.33 -9.26
CA ASP A 164 -9.18 21.16 -9.78
C ASP A 164 -9.15 19.95 -10.71
N LEU A 165 -8.99 20.18 -12.00
CA LEU A 165 -9.02 19.13 -13.03
C LEU A 165 -7.93 18.07 -12.81
N HIS A 166 -6.78 18.44 -12.23
CA HIS A 166 -5.70 17.51 -11.96
C HIS A 166 -6.02 16.58 -10.77
N LEU A 167 -6.59 17.13 -9.70
CA LEU A 167 -7.05 16.30 -8.56
C LEU A 167 -8.20 15.38 -8.97
N GLN A 168 -9.08 15.83 -9.86
CA GLN A 168 -10.12 14.98 -10.44
C GLN A 168 -9.55 13.90 -11.36
N SER A 169 -8.53 14.23 -12.16
CA SER A 169 -7.83 13.29 -13.02
C SER A 169 -7.28 12.11 -12.21
N ILE A 170 -6.58 12.38 -11.10
CA ILE A 170 -6.07 11.34 -10.20
C ILE A 170 -7.21 10.43 -9.71
N ARG A 171 -8.36 11.00 -9.31
CA ARG A 171 -9.52 10.21 -8.87
C ARG A 171 -10.11 9.34 -9.99
N GLN A 172 -10.15 9.87 -11.22
CA GLN A 172 -10.71 9.15 -12.36
C GLN A 172 -9.79 8.02 -12.80
N SER A 173 -8.49 8.26 -12.83
CA SER A 173 -7.48 7.27 -13.23
C SER A 173 -7.44 6.05 -12.32
N THR A 174 -7.77 6.21 -11.04
CA THR A 174 -7.80 5.10 -10.07
C THR A 174 -9.15 4.35 -10.03
N ARG A 175 -10.11 4.71 -10.88
CA ARG A 175 -11.37 3.96 -10.98
C ARG A 175 -11.16 2.67 -11.75
N ILE A 176 -11.72 1.59 -11.20
CA ILE A 176 -11.76 0.30 -11.86
C ILE A 176 -12.99 0.27 -12.76
N SER A 177 -12.79 0.05 -14.05
CA SER A 177 -13.84 -0.26 -15.00
C SER A 177 -13.74 -1.75 -15.33
N LEU A 178 -14.78 -2.51 -15.03
CA LEU A 178 -14.79 -3.94 -15.25
C LEU A 178 -15.64 -4.30 -16.47
N PRO A 179 -15.24 -5.30 -17.27
CA PRO A 179 -16.03 -5.74 -18.41
C PRO A 179 -17.33 -6.42 -17.93
N VAL A 180 -18.38 -6.24 -18.71
CA VAL A 180 -19.69 -6.89 -18.45
C VAL A 180 -19.63 -8.41 -18.66
N ARG A 181 -18.71 -8.87 -19.53
CA ARG A 181 -18.47 -10.28 -19.81
C ARG A 181 -16.96 -10.52 -19.93
N PRO A 182 -16.45 -11.65 -19.44
CA PRO A 182 -15.04 -11.98 -19.57
C PRO A 182 -14.57 -11.96 -21.03
N PRO A 183 -13.51 -11.21 -21.36
CA PRO A 183 -12.89 -11.23 -22.67
C PRO A 183 -12.32 -12.61 -23.01
N THR A 184 -12.42 -13.05 -24.27
CA THR A 184 -11.88 -14.36 -24.65
C THR A 184 -10.37 -14.45 -24.47
N ALA A 185 -9.64 -13.36 -24.71
CA ALA A 185 -8.20 -13.25 -24.52
C ALA A 185 -7.77 -13.46 -23.05
N ALA A 186 -8.61 -13.12 -22.09
CA ALA A 186 -8.30 -13.32 -20.68
C ALA A 186 -8.10 -14.80 -20.28
N LYS A 187 -8.63 -15.75 -21.06
CA LYS A 187 -8.48 -17.20 -20.81
C LYS A 187 -7.05 -17.71 -20.96
N SER A 188 -6.20 -16.98 -21.69
CA SER A 188 -4.78 -17.33 -21.87
C SER A 188 -3.88 -16.70 -20.80
N LEU A 189 -4.41 -15.85 -19.95
CA LEU A 189 -3.65 -15.20 -18.91
C LEU A 189 -3.34 -16.16 -17.74
N PRO A 190 -2.19 -16.01 -17.07
CA PRO A 190 -1.87 -16.80 -15.89
C PRO A 190 -2.82 -16.46 -14.74
N SER A 191 -2.92 -17.35 -13.76
CA SER A 191 -3.65 -17.08 -12.53
C SER A 191 -3.08 -15.87 -11.80
N ILE A 192 -3.96 -15.07 -11.19
CA ILE A 192 -3.56 -14.02 -10.26
C ILE A 192 -3.04 -14.69 -8.99
N GLU A 193 -1.79 -14.47 -8.63
CA GLU A 193 -1.25 -14.90 -7.35
C GLU A 193 -1.44 -13.82 -6.30
N TYR A 194 -2.12 -14.17 -5.22
CA TYR A 194 -2.48 -13.24 -4.15
C TYR A 194 -1.81 -13.61 -2.83
N PHE A 195 -0.76 -12.89 -2.44
CA PHE A 195 -0.10 -13.10 -1.17
C PHE A 195 -0.89 -12.45 -0.03
N HIS A 196 -1.27 -13.26 0.93
CA HIS A 196 -2.25 -12.92 1.97
C HIS A 196 -1.70 -13.12 3.39
N SER A 197 -2.12 -12.27 4.33
CA SER A 197 -1.97 -12.56 5.76
C SER A 197 -3.27 -12.31 6.50
N PHE A 198 -3.70 -13.29 7.31
CA PHE A 198 -4.91 -13.15 8.12
C PHE A 198 -4.83 -12.02 9.15
N ARG A 199 -3.62 -11.56 9.50
CA ARG A 199 -3.40 -10.40 10.38
C ARG A 199 -3.21 -9.09 9.63
N SER A 200 -3.42 -9.05 8.34
CA SER A 200 -3.33 -7.81 7.57
C SER A 200 -4.72 -7.30 7.20
N PRO A 201 -5.16 -6.15 7.74
CA PRO A 201 -6.44 -5.57 7.37
C PRO A 201 -6.46 -5.16 5.90
N TYR A 202 -5.34 -4.69 5.35
CA TYR A 202 -5.23 -4.39 3.93
C TYR A 202 -5.37 -5.64 3.06
N SER A 203 -4.84 -6.82 3.51
CA SER A 203 -5.09 -8.07 2.80
C SER A 203 -6.57 -8.44 2.80
N TYR A 204 -7.29 -8.20 3.90
CA TYR A 204 -8.73 -8.42 3.95
C TYR A 204 -9.47 -7.51 2.95
N LEU A 205 -9.12 -6.23 2.88
CA LEU A 205 -9.76 -5.29 1.97
C LEU A 205 -9.49 -5.63 0.50
N ALA A 206 -8.23 -5.91 0.16
CA ALA A 206 -7.83 -6.19 -1.22
C ALA A 206 -8.39 -7.51 -1.77
N LEU A 207 -8.74 -8.49 -0.92
CA LEU A 207 -9.42 -9.72 -1.36
C LEU A 207 -10.68 -9.42 -2.15
N HIS A 208 -11.48 -8.46 -1.71
CA HIS A 208 -12.76 -8.13 -2.34
C HIS A 208 -12.56 -7.63 -3.76
N SER A 209 -11.71 -6.61 -3.97
CA SER A 209 -11.44 -6.08 -5.31
C SER A 209 -10.68 -7.08 -6.19
N THR A 210 -9.74 -7.85 -5.64
CA THR A 210 -9.02 -8.87 -6.41
C THR A 210 -9.96 -9.94 -6.94
N PHE A 211 -10.88 -10.43 -6.14
CA PHE A 211 -11.88 -11.41 -6.60
C PHE A 211 -12.88 -10.80 -7.59
N GLU A 212 -13.30 -9.55 -7.37
CA GLU A 212 -14.20 -8.86 -8.29
C GLU A 212 -13.56 -8.69 -9.69
N ILE A 213 -12.29 -8.30 -9.74
CA ILE A 213 -11.52 -8.20 -10.98
C ILE A 213 -11.39 -9.59 -11.63
N ALA A 214 -10.96 -10.58 -10.87
CA ALA A 214 -10.76 -11.94 -11.35
C ALA A 214 -12.05 -12.55 -11.95
N ASP A 215 -13.17 -12.39 -11.24
CA ASP A 215 -14.49 -12.86 -11.71
C ASP A 215 -14.92 -12.16 -13.01
N ALA A 216 -14.70 -10.82 -13.10
CA ALA A 216 -15.06 -10.04 -14.28
C ALA A 216 -14.27 -10.45 -15.53
N TYR A 217 -13.02 -10.84 -15.36
CA TYR A 217 -12.17 -11.29 -16.48
C TYR A 217 -12.15 -12.82 -16.66
N GLY A 218 -12.70 -13.59 -15.71
CA GLY A 218 -12.68 -15.06 -15.75
C GLY A 218 -11.30 -15.65 -15.50
N ILE A 219 -10.50 -14.99 -14.66
CA ILE A 219 -9.13 -15.40 -14.29
C ILE A 219 -9.13 -16.05 -12.90
N ASP A 220 -8.42 -17.16 -12.75
CA ASP A 220 -8.29 -17.81 -11.46
C ASP A 220 -7.42 -17.00 -10.48
N VAL A 221 -7.78 -17.03 -9.18
CA VAL A 221 -6.96 -16.45 -8.10
C VAL A 221 -6.34 -17.56 -7.28
N ARG A 222 -5.03 -17.61 -7.26
CA ARG A 222 -4.26 -18.50 -6.39
C ARG A 222 -3.86 -17.76 -5.13
N ILE A 223 -4.50 -18.10 -4.02
CA ILE A 223 -4.21 -17.48 -2.73
C ILE A 223 -2.94 -18.11 -2.16
N ARG A 224 -1.98 -17.26 -1.74
CA ARG A 224 -0.70 -17.63 -1.16
C ARG A 224 -0.54 -17.03 0.24
N PRO A 225 -1.04 -17.68 1.28
CA PRO A 225 -0.93 -17.15 2.63
C PRO A 225 0.53 -17.14 3.11
N VAL A 226 0.85 -16.13 3.94
CA VAL A 226 2.14 -16.00 4.63
C VAL A 226 1.93 -15.69 6.10
N LEU A 227 2.92 -16.00 6.94
CA LEU A 227 2.90 -15.63 8.34
C LEU A 227 2.85 -14.11 8.53
N PRO A 228 2.14 -13.61 9.55
CA PRO A 228 2.20 -12.20 9.92
C PRO A 228 3.63 -11.70 10.17
N MET A 229 3.91 -10.44 9.83
CA MET A 229 5.24 -9.84 9.97
C MET A 229 5.83 -10.03 11.38
N VAL A 230 5.05 -9.79 12.42
CA VAL A 230 5.50 -9.95 13.83
C VAL A 230 5.87 -11.40 14.17
N MET A 231 5.25 -12.38 13.53
CA MET A 231 5.59 -13.80 13.69
C MET A 231 6.80 -14.23 12.86
N ARG A 232 7.29 -13.33 11.99
CA ARG A 232 8.54 -13.48 11.24
C ARG A 232 9.68 -12.65 11.85
N GLY A 233 9.52 -12.18 13.10
CA GLY A 233 10.53 -11.37 13.80
C GLY A 233 10.60 -9.89 13.36
N MET A 234 9.67 -9.43 12.52
CA MET A 234 9.62 -8.04 12.09
C MET A 234 8.72 -7.22 13.01
N ALA A 235 9.28 -6.23 13.70
CA ALA A 235 8.52 -5.37 14.60
C ALA A 235 7.49 -4.50 13.86
N VAL A 236 6.33 -4.30 14.50
CA VAL A 236 5.32 -3.34 14.07
C VAL A 236 5.10 -2.36 15.23
N PRO A 237 5.79 -1.21 15.24
CA PRO A 237 5.65 -0.20 16.29
C PRO A 237 4.21 0.29 16.44
N GLY A 238 3.84 0.71 17.67
CA GLY A 238 2.49 1.15 18.01
C GLY A 238 1.89 2.20 17.08
N PRO A 239 2.59 3.30 16.74
CA PRO A 239 2.08 4.29 15.78
C PRO A 239 1.75 3.71 14.41
N LYS A 240 2.59 2.76 13.92
CA LYS A 240 2.34 2.06 12.65
C LYS A 240 1.08 1.21 12.71
N LEU A 241 0.92 0.43 13.79
CA LEU A 241 -0.27 -0.39 13.99
C LEU A 241 -1.54 0.47 14.04
N LEU A 242 -1.51 1.55 14.81
CA LEU A 242 -2.66 2.45 14.95
C LEU A 242 -3.04 3.13 13.64
N TYR A 243 -2.04 3.60 12.88
CA TYR A 243 -2.28 4.19 11.56
C TYR A 243 -2.92 3.18 10.62
N ILE A 244 -2.36 1.96 10.51
CA ILE A 244 -2.88 0.89 9.64
C ILE A 244 -4.36 0.59 9.95
N VAL A 245 -4.73 0.47 11.23
CA VAL A 245 -6.12 0.17 11.61
C VAL A 245 -7.06 1.31 11.28
N LYS A 246 -6.66 2.56 11.56
CA LYS A 246 -7.47 3.76 11.25
C LYS A 246 -7.66 3.92 9.73
N ASP A 247 -6.58 3.75 8.98
CA ASP A 247 -6.59 3.89 7.53
C ASP A 247 -7.40 2.77 6.88
N ALA A 248 -7.21 1.51 7.30
CA ALA A 248 -8.01 0.39 6.82
C ALA A 248 -9.51 0.57 7.11
N ASN A 249 -9.88 1.13 8.27
CA ASN A 249 -11.28 1.44 8.57
C ASN A 249 -11.84 2.52 7.62
N ARG A 250 -11.06 3.54 7.27
CA ARG A 250 -11.43 4.57 6.31
C ARG A 250 -11.65 3.98 4.92
N GLU A 251 -10.70 3.15 4.45
CA GLU A 251 -10.80 2.43 3.18
C GLU A 251 -11.98 1.46 3.13
N ALA A 252 -12.21 0.70 4.21
CA ALA A 252 -13.34 -0.21 4.33
C ALA A 252 -14.69 0.51 4.19
N ARG A 253 -14.84 1.65 4.89
CA ARG A 253 -16.07 2.47 4.80
C ARG A 253 -16.30 2.95 3.37
N ARG A 254 -15.27 3.42 2.67
CA ARG A 254 -15.37 3.88 1.29
C ARG A 254 -15.80 2.77 0.34
N ARG A 255 -15.32 1.55 0.58
CA ARG A 255 -15.62 0.37 -0.26
C ARG A 255 -16.88 -0.39 0.18
N GLY A 256 -17.55 0.03 1.26
CA GLY A 256 -18.71 -0.69 1.81
C GLY A 256 -18.36 -2.05 2.42
N ILE A 257 -17.09 -2.29 2.76
CA ILE A 257 -16.62 -3.54 3.37
C ILE A 257 -16.81 -3.47 4.89
N PRO A 258 -17.45 -4.47 5.53
CA PRO A 258 -17.61 -4.50 6.97
C PRO A 258 -16.26 -4.50 7.71
N PHE A 259 -16.07 -3.56 8.66
CA PHE A 259 -14.82 -3.42 9.42
C PHE A 259 -15.07 -2.73 10.76
N GLY A 260 -14.22 -3.01 11.79
CA GLY A 260 -14.18 -2.20 13.01
C GLY A 260 -14.29 -2.98 14.31
N LYS A 261 -14.97 -4.12 14.35
CA LYS A 261 -14.95 -5.02 15.50
C LYS A 261 -13.85 -6.07 15.27
N ILE A 262 -12.71 -5.88 15.93
CA ILE A 262 -11.46 -6.59 15.61
C ILE A 262 -11.13 -7.59 16.70
N ALA A 263 -10.78 -8.84 16.32
CA ALA A 263 -10.10 -9.80 17.16
C ALA A 263 -8.73 -10.11 16.51
N ASP A 264 -7.62 -9.58 17.09
CA ASP A 264 -6.28 -9.79 16.54
C ASP A 264 -5.92 -11.28 16.53
N PRO A 265 -5.70 -11.91 15.37
CA PRO A 265 -5.42 -13.34 15.26
C PRO A 265 -3.95 -13.69 15.52
N VAL A 266 -3.11 -12.78 16.02
CA VAL A 266 -1.67 -13.03 16.22
C VAL A 266 -1.40 -14.31 17.01
N GLY A 267 -0.34 -15.03 16.62
CA GLY A 267 0.00 -16.31 17.24
C GLY A 267 -0.94 -17.43 16.79
N ARG A 268 -1.52 -18.16 17.76
CA ARG A 268 -2.34 -19.35 17.51
C ARG A 268 -3.49 -19.12 16.53
N GLY A 269 -4.11 -17.95 16.53
CA GLY A 269 -5.20 -17.62 15.59
C GLY A 269 -4.74 -17.63 14.14
N ALA A 270 -3.61 -16.98 13.87
CA ALA A 270 -3.03 -16.97 12.53
C ALA A 270 -2.57 -18.36 12.08
N GLU A 271 -1.88 -19.13 12.96
CA GLU A 271 -1.45 -20.49 12.66
C GLU A 271 -2.62 -21.41 12.32
N ARG A 272 -3.70 -21.33 13.09
CA ARG A 272 -4.93 -22.08 12.80
C ARG A 272 -5.54 -21.69 11.47
N CYS A 273 -5.62 -20.41 11.16
CA CYS A 273 -6.13 -19.95 9.86
C CYS A 273 -5.27 -20.47 8.71
N LEU A 274 -3.94 -20.52 8.86
CA LEU A 274 -3.02 -21.03 7.85
C LEU A 274 -3.21 -22.54 7.62
N ALA A 275 -3.28 -23.32 8.70
CA ALA A 275 -3.51 -24.76 8.63
C ALA A 275 -4.86 -25.10 7.99
N VAL A 276 -5.92 -24.43 8.45
CA VAL A 276 -7.29 -24.64 7.94
C VAL A 276 -7.45 -24.19 6.51
N PHE A 277 -6.72 -23.13 6.09
CA PHE A 277 -6.75 -22.67 4.71
C PHE A 277 -6.30 -23.76 3.73
N LEU A 278 -5.20 -24.48 4.00
CA LEU A 278 -4.74 -25.54 3.10
C LEU A 278 -5.77 -26.70 3.00
N TYR A 279 -6.42 -27.02 4.09
CA TYR A 279 -7.54 -27.97 4.07
C TYR A 279 -8.72 -27.42 3.27
N ALA A 280 -9.09 -26.15 3.48
CA ALA A 280 -10.17 -25.50 2.72
C ALA A 280 -9.86 -25.47 1.21
N GLU A 281 -8.60 -25.23 0.82
CA GLU A 281 -8.17 -25.31 -0.59
C GLU A 281 -8.36 -26.70 -1.16
N SER A 282 -7.98 -27.77 -0.44
CA SER A 282 -8.20 -29.15 -0.90
C SER A 282 -9.67 -29.49 -1.09
N GLU A 283 -10.55 -28.84 -0.33
CA GLU A 283 -12.01 -28.97 -0.44
C GLU A 283 -12.63 -27.95 -1.44
N LYS A 284 -11.81 -27.17 -2.17
CA LYS A 284 -12.24 -26.09 -3.07
C LYS A 284 -13.07 -24.99 -2.37
N ARG A 285 -12.74 -24.71 -1.11
CA ARG A 285 -13.37 -23.72 -0.23
C ARG A 285 -12.40 -22.65 0.26
N GLY A 286 -11.21 -22.53 -0.36
CA GLY A 286 -10.19 -21.59 0.07
C GLY A 286 -10.64 -20.14 -0.05
N ARG A 287 -11.32 -19.78 -1.17
CA ARG A 287 -11.87 -18.43 -1.37
C ARG A 287 -12.89 -18.07 -0.28
N GLU A 288 -13.86 -18.93 -0.03
CA GLU A 288 -14.88 -18.72 1.00
C GLU A 288 -14.23 -18.61 2.38
N PHE A 289 -13.23 -19.46 2.65
CA PHE A 289 -12.56 -19.45 3.93
C PHE A 289 -11.83 -18.14 4.20
N VAL A 290 -11.03 -17.62 3.28
CA VAL A 290 -10.30 -16.36 3.52
C VAL A 290 -11.25 -15.17 3.67
N LEU A 291 -12.35 -15.12 2.93
CA LEU A 291 -13.37 -14.08 3.07
C LEU A 291 -14.08 -14.16 4.41
N HIS A 292 -14.53 -15.35 4.84
CA HIS A 292 -15.21 -15.53 6.11
C HIS A 292 -14.29 -15.36 7.32
N ALA A 293 -13.03 -15.82 7.23
CA ALA A 293 -12.03 -15.59 8.26
C ALA A 293 -11.68 -14.10 8.38
N GLY A 294 -11.47 -13.42 7.26
CA GLY A 294 -11.22 -11.99 7.25
C GLY A 294 -12.37 -11.20 7.88
N ARG A 295 -13.62 -11.49 7.51
CA ARG A 295 -14.81 -10.87 8.10
C ARG A 295 -14.93 -11.15 9.59
N ALA A 296 -14.72 -12.39 10.01
CA ALA A 296 -14.76 -12.80 11.41
C ALA A 296 -13.75 -12.01 12.26
N ILE A 297 -12.51 -11.87 11.77
CA ILE A 297 -11.40 -11.19 12.44
C ILE A 297 -11.61 -9.67 12.47
N TRP A 298 -11.90 -9.06 11.30
CA TRP A 298 -11.83 -7.62 11.13
C TRP A 298 -13.17 -6.88 11.32
N SER A 299 -14.29 -7.63 11.37
CA SER A 299 -15.63 -7.02 11.44
C SER A 299 -16.50 -7.55 12.58
N GLU A 300 -16.30 -8.78 13.04
CA GLU A 300 -17.21 -9.44 13.97
C GLU A 300 -16.58 -9.73 15.33
N ALA A 301 -15.29 -9.43 15.53
CA ALA A 301 -14.51 -9.72 16.74
C ALA A 301 -14.53 -11.22 17.12
N VAL A 302 -14.52 -12.12 16.14
CA VAL A 302 -14.49 -13.54 16.36
C VAL A 302 -13.07 -14.01 16.65
N ASP A 303 -12.84 -14.57 17.82
CA ASP A 303 -11.55 -15.16 18.21
C ASP A 303 -11.31 -16.51 17.52
N VAL A 304 -10.59 -16.46 16.38
CA VAL A 304 -10.23 -17.66 15.60
C VAL A 304 -9.13 -18.51 16.26
N SER A 305 -8.56 -18.08 17.38
CA SER A 305 -7.66 -18.90 18.21
C SER A 305 -8.41 -19.92 19.04
N SER A 306 -9.70 -19.71 19.26
CA SER A 306 -10.60 -20.61 19.98
C SER A 306 -11.28 -21.61 19.03
N ASP A 307 -11.64 -22.78 19.56
CA ASP A 307 -12.42 -23.78 18.79
C ASP A 307 -13.81 -23.26 18.44
N LYS A 308 -14.41 -22.45 19.31
CA LYS A 308 -15.72 -21.82 19.07
C LYS A 308 -15.65 -20.89 17.85
N GLY A 309 -14.66 -19.99 17.82
CA GLY A 309 -14.51 -19.03 16.74
C GLY A 309 -14.15 -19.70 15.42
N MET A 310 -13.20 -20.64 15.43
CA MET A 310 -12.81 -21.35 14.20
C MET A 310 -13.98 -22.19 13.66
N ARG A 311 -14.76 -22.87 14.54
CA ARG A 311 -15.97 -23.59 14.12
C ARG A 311 -17.00 -22.67 13.48
N GLN A 312 -17.18 -21.46 14.00
CA GLN A 312 -18.10 -20.48 13.40
C GLN A 312 -17.69 -20.12 11.98
N VAL A 313 -16.39 -19.87 11.73
CA VAL A 313 -15.86 -19.55 10.40
C VAL A 313 -16.01 -20.74 9.45
N THR A 314 -15.55 -21.93 9.86
CA THR A 314 -15.52 -23.13 9.01
C THR A 314 -16.91 -23.67 8.70
N HIS A 315 -17.88 -23.50 9.60
CA HIS A 315 -19.29 -23.82 9.35
C HIS A 315 -19.87 -22.99 8.20
N ARG A 316 -19.53 -21.70 8.12
CA ARG A 316 -19.95 -20.80 7.00
C ARG A 316 -19.41 -21.28 5.66
N CYS A 317 -18.26 -21.95 5.66
CA CYS A 317 -17.63 -22.52 4.47
C CYS A 317 -18.10 -23.93 4.14
N GLY A 318 -18.97 -24.53 4.97
CA GLY A 318 -19.41 -25.90 4.81
C GLY A 318 -18.34 -26.96 5.10
N LEU A 319 -17.29 -26.61 5.85
CA LEU A 319 -16.18 -27.52 6.18
C LEU A 319 -16.56 -28.44 7.36
N PHE A 320 -16.16 -29.70 7.26
CA PHE A 320 -16.46 -30.70 8.30
C PHE A 320 -15.54 -30.53 9.51
N TRP A 321 -16.11 -30.23 10.66
CA TRP A 321 -15.37 -29.86 11.87
C TRP A 321 -14.32 -30.86 12.35
N PRO A 322 -14.57 -32.20 12.33
CA PRO A 322 -13.54 -33.18 12.67
C PRO A 322 -12.28 -33.08 11.83
N ASP A 323 -12.39 -32.84 10.51
CA ASP A 323 -11.26 -32.70 9.61
C ASP A 323 -10.56 -31.32 9.79
N VAL A 324 -11.32 -30.26 10.07
CA VAL A 324 -10.76 -28.97 10.48
C VAL A 324 -9.89 -29.12 11.74
N LYS A 325 -10.35 -29.89 12.75
CA LYS A 325 -9.55 -30.17 13.94
C LYS A 325 -8.27 -30.92 13.63
N LYS A 326 -8.33 -31.89 12.73
CA LYS A 326 -7.16 -32.64 12.28
C LYS A 326 -6.16 -31.75 11.57
N ALA A 327 -6.64 -30.89 10.66
CA ALA A 327 -5.80 -29.89 9.94
C ALA A 327 -5.07 -28.96 10.93
N MET A 328 -5.76 -28.49 11.98
CA MET A 328 -5.15 -27.60 12.99
C MET A 328 -4.11 -28.29 13.89
N GLN A 329 -4.03 -29.61 13.90
CA GLN A 329 -3.04 -30.36 14.66
C GLN A 329 -1.78 -30.71 13.87
N GLY A 330 -1.84 -30.62 12.53
CA GLY A 330 -0.72 -30.86 11.64
C GLY A 330 0.20 -29.65 11.49
N ASP A 331 1.44 -29.91 11.09
CA ASP A 331 2.46 -28.90 10.82
C ASP A 331 2.81 -28.79 9.31
N ASP A 332 2.20 -29.61 8.47
CA ASP A 332 2.49 -29.71 7.02
C ASP A 332 2.29 -28.37 6.29
N TRP A 333 1.44 -27.49 6.82
CA TRP A 333 1.20 -26.16 6.29
C TRP A 333 2.45 -25.26 6.32
N ARG A 334 3.38 -25.49 7.26
CA ARG A 334 4.55 -24.61 7.47
C ARG A 334 5.45 -24.54 6.24
N ALA A 335 5.72 -25.66 5.60
CA ALA A 335 6.56 -25.71 4.39
C ALA A 335 5.92 -24.93 3.23
N THR A 336 4.61 -25.08 3.03
CA THR A 336 3.87 -24.33 1.99
C THR A 336 3.89 -22.82 2.25
N ILE A 337 3.66 -22.41 3.49
CA ILE A 337 3.65 -21.00 3.90
C ILE A 337 5.04 -20.37 3.76
N GLU A 338 6.09 -21.11 4.10
CA GLU A 338 7.47 -20.67 3.90
C GLU A 338 7.81 -20.55 2.41
N GLY A 339 7.43 -21.52 1.58
CA GLY A 339 7.58 -21.43 0.13
C GLY A 339 6.84 -20.23 -0.49
N ASN A 340 5.66 -19.90 0.03
CA ASN A 340 4.94 -18.70 -0.38
C ASN A 340 5.71 -17.43 -0.01
N ARG A 341 6.27 -17.35 1.20
CA ARG A 341 7.11 -16.24 1.65
C ARG A 341 8.34 -16.05 0.75
N GLU A 342 9.04 -17.16 0.47
CA GLU A 342 10.22 -17.13 -0.40
C GLU A 342 9.87 -16.68 -1.83
N SER A 343 8.74 -17.13 -2.37
CA SER A 343 8.26 -16.69 -3.67
C SER A 343 8.01 -15.18 -3.65
N MET A 344 7.27 -14.67 -2.67
CA MET A 344 6.99 -13.24 -2.52
C MET A 344 8.29 -12.40 -2.43
N MET A 345 9.28 -12.90 -1.68
CA MET A 345 10.58 -12.22 -1.54
C MET A 345 11.37 -12.19 -2.87
N ARG A 346 11.37 -13.30 -3.63
CA ARG A 346 11.99 -13.31 -4.99
C ARG A 346 11.33 -12.34 -5.94
N ASP A 347 10.03 -12.13 -5.78
CA ASP A 347 9.25 -11.17 -6.59
C ASP A 347 9.48 -9.70 -6.14
N GLY A 348 10.42 -9.44 -5.23
CA GLY A 348 10.76 -8.09 -4.76
C GLY A 348 9.79 -7.50 -3.73
N SER A 349 8.92 -8.32 -3.11
CA SER A 349 8.00 -7.88 -2.06
C SER A 349 8.22 -8.64 -0.75
N TRP A 350 8.08 -7.95 0.39
CA TRP A 350 8.19 -8.54 1.74
C TRP A 350 6.90 -8.41 2.55
N GLY A 351 5.94 -7.66 2.04
CA GLY A 351 4.69 -7.29 2.71
C GLY A 351 3.45 -7.78 1.99
N VAL A 352 2.31 -7.68 2.66
CA VAL A 352 1.01 -8.11 2.12
C VAL A 352 -0.05 -7.02 2.33
N PRO A 353 -1.06 -6.92 1.42
CA PRO A 353 -1.25 -7.76 0.26
C PRO A 353 -0.21 -7.50 -0.83
N THR A 354 0.19 -8.53 -1.53
CA THR A 354 0.93 -8.45 -2.79
C THR A 354 0.19 -9.26 -3.83
N VAL A 355 0.03 -8.70 -5.02
CA VAL A 355 -0.58 -9.35 -6.17
C VAL A 355 0.47 -9.53 -7.25
N ARG A 356 0.52 -10.71 -7.87
CA ARG A 356 1.34 -10.97 -9.05
C ARG A 356 0.48 -11.49 -10.19
N LEU A 357 0.70 -10.93 -11.38
CA LEU A 357 0.16 -11.45 -12.64
C LEU A 357 1.28 -11.42 -13.69
N GLY A 358 1.79 -12.58 -14.08
CA GLY A 358 3.02 -12.64 -14.89
C GLY A 358 4.18 -11.93 -14.20
N ASP A 359 4.77 -10.95 -14.89
CA ASP A 359 5.87 -10.12 -14.38
C ASP A 359 5.40 -8.89 -13.57
N LEU A 360 4.11 -8.59 -13.59
CA LEU A 360 3.57 -7.48 -12.82
C LEU A 360 3.46 -7.87 -11.35
N VAL A 361 4.16 -7.14 -10.49
CA VAL A 361 4.06 -7.25 -9.02
C VAL A 361 3.54 -5.93 -8.45
N LEU A 362 2.46 -6.01 -7.68
CA LEU A 362 1.79 -4.87 -7.05
C LEU A 362 1.68 -5.12 -5.55
N TRP A 363 2.21 -4.21 -4.75
CA TRP A 363 2.10 -4.26 -3.30
C TRP A 363 1.15 -3.20 -2.76
N GLY A 364 0.23 -3.62 -1.91
CA GLY A 364 -0.76 -2.75 -1.28
C GLY A 364 -2.15 -2.91 -1.88
N GLN A 365 -3.14 -2.52 -1.10
CA GLN A 365 -4.55 -2.57 -1.49
C GLN A 365 -4.97 -1.42 -2.43
N ASP A 366 -4.05 -0.51 -2.69
CA ASP A 366 -4.27 0.71 -3.46
C ASP A 366 -3.88 0.56 -4.94
N ARG A 367 -3.49 -0.64 -5.36
CA ARG A 367 -3.01 -0.95 -6.72
C ARG A 367 -3.96 -1.89 -7.49
N ASP A 368 -5.17 -2.12 -6.98
CA ASP A 368 -6.19 -2.93 -7.64
C ASP A 368 -6.60 -2.37 -9.01
N TRP A 369 -6.69 -1.06 -9.16
CA TRP A 369 -6.95 -0.41 -10.44
C TRP A 369 -5.82 -0.62 -11.48
N MET A 370 -4.56 -0.71 -11.04
CA MET A 370 -3.43 -1.04 -11.92
C MET A 370 -3.52 -2.49 -12.40
N LEU A 371 -3.93 -3.42 -11.52
CA LEU A 371 -4.17 -4.80 -11.90
C LEU A 371 -5.25 -4.90 -12.99
N ALA A 372 -6.39 -4.25 -12.78
CA ALA A 372 -7.49 -4.26 -13.73
C ALA A 372 -7.06 -3.71 -15.11
N ARG A 373 -6.34 -2.57 -15.10
CA ARG A 373 -5.84 -1.93 -16.33
C ARG A 373 -4.83 -2.81 -17.07
N HIS A 374 -3.89 -3.39 -16.34
CA HIS A 374 -2.90 -4.29 -16.93
C HIS A 374 -3.55 -5.52 -17.60
N ILE A 375 -4.59 -6.09 -16.97
CA ILE A 375 -5.37 -7.17 -17.56
C ILE A 375 -6.09 -6.70 -18.83
N GLU A 376 -6.66 -5.51 -18.83
CA GLU A 376 -7.31 -4.90 -19.99
C GLU A 376 -6.32 -4.75 -21.16
N GLU A 377 -5.14 -4.17 -20.89
CA GLU A 377 -4.05 -4.01 -21.87
C GLU A 377 -3.61 -5.35 -22.48
N LEU A 378 -3.42 -6.39 -21.65
CA LEU A 378 -3.07 -7.72 -22.12
C LEU A 378 -4.17 -8.35 -23.00
N CYS A 379 -5.44 -8.07 -22.69
CA CYS A 379 -6.56 -8.55 -23.48
C CYS A 379 -6.67 -7.83 -24.84
N ASP A 380 -6.35 -6.53 -24.89
CA ASP A 380 -6.45 -5.68 -26.09
C ASP A 380 -5.28 -5.94 -27.07
N THR A 381 -4.08 -6.15 -26.55
CA THR A 381 -2.90 -6.42 -27.40
C THR A 381 -2.88 -7.83 -28.00
N GLY A 382 -3.71 -8.74 -27.48
CA GLY A 382 -3.69 -10.14 -27.90
C GLY A 382 -2.40 -10.90 -27.53
N ASP A 383 -1.50 -10.24 -26.84
CA ASP A 383 -0.24 -10.79 -26.31
C ASP A 383 -0.52 -11.66 -25.07
N GLY A 384 -1.21 -12.77 -25.27
CA GLY A 384 -1.16 -13.87 -24.33
C GLY A 384 0.31 -14.23 -24.14
N ILE A 385 0.85 -13.99 -22.95
CA ILE A 385 2.24 -14.34 -22.59
C ILE A 385 2.49 -15.77 -23.07
N LEU A 386 3.28 -15.91 -24.13
CA LEU A 386 3.86 -17.20 -24.51
C LEU A 386 4.73 -17.63 -23.33
N VAL A 387 4.28 -18.67 -22.63
CA VAL A 387 4.98 -19.35 -21.53
C VAL A 387 6.26 -19.99 -22.06
#